data_b6be7f71e55cfe83136be1ca2e745a2f
#
_entry.id   b6be7f71e55cfe83136be1ca2e745a2f
#
_cell.length_a   1.000
_cell.length_b   1.000
_cell.length_c   1.000
_cell.angle_alpha   90.00
_cell.angle_beta   90.00
_cell.angle_gamma   90.00
#
_symmetry.space_group_name_H-M   'P 1'
#
loop_
_entity.id
_entity.type
_entity.pdbx_description
1 polymer ?
#
loop_
_entity_poly.entity_id
_entity_poly.type
_entity_poly.pdbx_seq_one_letter_code
_entity_poly.pdbx_strand_id
1 'polypeptide(L)'
;AAEQRRVLPSLGRAPQAVINGNEAIGLGLARGGLEAFIAYPMTPVTGLLHFMAHYAEDFGFTVVQPESELAVMLMSLGMAYAGRRAAVCTSGGGFCLMTEGFSLSGAAELPVTVVLGQRPGPSTGLPTYTSQSELHFALHAGQGEFPRLIVAPATPLEAYEWSPAVLGLSWKYQVPGVILVDKTLCEGSFSTDAGEAMSLPVYEVAAWDGASPYKRYARTDTGVSPLAFPPLPGEAVKVDSYEHDEAGLTTEDAAETVAMQEKRLGKLVQLEHEIELLPAVKVTGPAEATTALLCWGSNGPVCEE
;
A
#
# COMPACT_ATOMS: atom_id res chain seq x y z
N ALA A 1 -40.50 -30.20 -12.72
CA ALA A 1 -40.56 -28.75 -12.90
C ALA A 1 -39.37 -28.36 -13.77
N ALA A 2 -39.61 -27.86 -14.98
CA ALA A 2 -38.60 -27.36 -15.87
C ALA A 2 -38.03 -26.07 -15.26
N GLU A 3 -36.76 -26.07 -14.90
CA GLU A 3 -36.02 -24.88 -14.52
C GLU A 3 -36.07 -23.88 -15.68
N GLN A 4 -36.84 -22.82 -15.54
CA GLN A 4 -36.80 -21.71 -16.48
C GLN A 4 -35.45 -21.02 -16.29
N ARG A 5 -34.50 -21.31 -17.19
CA ARG A 5 -33.28 -20.50 -17.30
C ARG A 5 -33.66 -19.06 -17.62
N ARG A 6 -33.52 -18.18 -16.65
CA ARG A 6 -33.63 -16.75 -16.91
C ARG A 6 -32.43 -16.34 -17.77
N VAL A 7 -32.69 -16.00 -19.00
CA VAL A 7 -31.68 -15.39 -19.88
C VAL A 7 -31.66 -13.90 -19.56
N LEU A 8 -30.53 -13.42 -19.03
CA LEU A 8 -30.35 -11.99 -18.84
C LEU A 8 -30.23 -11.32 -20.23
N PRO A 9 -30.90 -10.18 -20.44
CA PRO A 9 -30.77 -9.46 -21.70
C PRO A 9 -29.34 -8.96 -21.87
N SER A 10 -28.82 -9.07 -23.09
CA SER A 10 -27.54 -8.46 -23.44
C SER A 10 -27.66 -6.94 -23.39
N LEU A 11 -26.78 -6.25 -22.66
CA LEU A 11 -26.72 -4.79 -22.60
C LEU A 11 -26.08 -4.16 -23.85
N GLY A 12 -25.76 -4.99 -24.88
CA GLY A 12 -25.20 -4.49 -26.15
C GLY A 12 -23.75 -4.02 -26.09
N ARG A 13 -23.09 -4.15 -24.93
CA ARG A 13 -21.63 -3.93 -24.77
C ARG A 13 -20.96 -5.26 -24.43
N ALA A 14 -19.91 -5.62 -25.12
CA ALA A 14 -19.03 -6.69 -24.69
C ALA A 14 -18.14 -6.17 -23.57
N PRO A 15 -18.06 -6.84 -22.39
CA PRO A 15 -17.09 -6.48 -21.38
C PRO A 15 -15.68 -6.63 -21.96
N GLN A 16 -14.78 -5.67 -21.71
CA GLN A 16 -13.41 -5.73 -22.18
C GLN A 16 -12.57 -6.68 -21.32
N ALA A 17 -12.90 -6.81 -20.04
CA ALA A 17 -12.28 -7.76 -19.12
C ALA A 17 -13.27 -8.22 -18.05
N VAL A 18 -13.07 -9.45 -17.56
CA VAL A 18 -13.68 -9.93 -16.30
C VAL A 18 -12.54 -10.15 -15.34
N ILE A 19 -12.54 -9.44 -14.21
CA ILE A 19 -11.43 -9.37 -13.27
C ILE A 19 -11.94 -9.30 -11.83
N ASN A 20 -11.18 -9.83 -10.89
CA ASN A 20 -11.42 -9.61 -9.46
C ASN A 20 -10.43 -8.58 -8.88
N GLY A 21 -10.65 -8.16 -7.63
CA GLY A 21 -9.81 -7.16 -7.01
C GLY A 21 -8.36 -7.61 -6.78
N ASN A 22 -8.13 -8.90 -6.47
CA ASN A 22 -6.78 -9.45 -6.32
C ASN A 22 -5.98 -9.35 -7.63
N GLU A 23 -6.59 -9.72 -8.75
CA GLU A 23 -5.97 -9.62 -10.08
C GLU A 23 -5.70 -8.15 -10.45
N ALA A 24 -6.66 -7.27 -10.18
CA ALA A 24 -6.53 -5.84 -10.45
C ALA A 24 -5.37 -5.20 -9.66
N ILE A 25 -5.25 -5.51 -8.36
CA ILE A 25 -4.13 -5.08 -7.51
C ILE A 25 -2.80 -5.61 -8.06
N GLY A 26 -2.74 -6.89 -8.41
CA GLY A 26 -1.54 -7.52 -8.95
C GLY A 26 -1.05 -6.85 -10.23
N LEU A 27 -1.95 -6.61 -11.18
CA LEU A 27 -1.66 -5.87 -12.43
C LEU A 27 -1.22 -4.43 -12.13
N GLY A 28 -1.88 -3.76 -11.20
CA GLY A 28 -1.52 -2.40 -10.78
C GLY A 28 -0.12 -2.32 -10.17
N LEU A 29 0.21 -3.23 -9.26
CA LEU A 29 1.55 -3.31 -8.65
C LEU A 29 2.63 -3.60 -9.70
N ALA A 30 2.39 -4.53 -10.62
CA ALA A 30 3.30 -4.83 -11.74
C ALA A 30 3.53 -3.58 -12.61
N ARG A 31 2.46 -2.86 -12.98
CA ARG A 31 2.53 -1.57 -13.71
C ARG A 31 3.31 -0.51 -12.92
N GLY A 32 3.23 -0.52 -11.58
CA GLY A 32 3.94 0.39 -10.69
C GLY A 32 5.44 0.11 -10.57
N GLY A 33 5.95 -0.91 -11.24
CA GLY A 33 7.35 -1.30 -11.20
C GLY A 33 7.71 -2.09 -9.95
N LEU A 34 6.80 -2.95 -9.49
CA LEU A 34 7.09 -3.91 -8.42
C LEU A 34 8.24 -4.83 -8.82
N GLU A 35 9.19 -5.06 -7.91
CA GLU A 35 10.35 -5.95 -8.11
C GLU A 35 10.28 -7.21 -7.23
N ALA A 36 9.56 -7.14 -6.09
CA ALA A 36 9.35 -8.28 -5.22
C ALA A 36 7.96 -8.28 -4.59
N PHE A 37 7.31 -9.44 -4.57
CA PHE A 37 6.07 -9.68 -3.84
C PHE A 37 6.31 -10.74 -2.77
N ILE A 38 6.09 -10.41 -1.50
CA ILE A 38 6.42 -11.27 -0.37
C ILE A 38 5.15 -11.47 0.45
N ALA A 39 4.70 -12.72 0.62
CA ALA A 39 3.47 -12.97 1.36
C ALA A 39 3.45 -14.33 2.03
N TYR A 40 2.75 -14.40 3.17
CA TYR A 40 2.25 -15.63 3.76
C TYR A 40 0.75 -15.76 3.45
N PRO A 41 0.25 -16.93 3.01
CA PRO A 41 -1.13 -17.06 2.54
C PRO A 41 -2.16 -16.71 3.60
N MET A 42 -3.01 -15.70 3.34
CA MET A 42 -4.11 -15.34 4.22
C MET A 42 -5.30 -14.81 3.41
N THR A 43 -6.49 -15.43 3.61
CA THR A 43 -7.74 -15.01 2.98
C THR A 43 -8.16 -13.62 3.50
N PRO A 44 -8.64 -12.68 2.63
CA PRO A 44 -9.06 -12.87 1.24
C PRO A 44 -7.97 -12.59 0.17
N VAL A 45 -6.74 -12.27 0.57
CA VAL A 45 -5.66 -11.88 -0.37
C VAL A 45 -4.74 -13.04 -0.78
N THR A 46 -5.07 -14.28 -0.43
CA THR A 46 -4.36 -15.46 -0.96
C THR A 46 -4.45 -15.55 -2.47
N GLY A 47 -5.58 -15.11 -3.06
CA GLY A 47 -5.75 -15.03 -4.52
C GLY A 47 -4.73 -14.11 -5.19
N LEU A 48 -4.34 -12.99 -4.52
CA LEU A 48 -3.29 -12.11 -4.99
C LEU A 48 -1.93 -12.82 -5.01
N LEU A 49 -1.57 -13.56 -3.94
CA LEU A 49 -0.32 -14.32 -3.92
C LEU A 49 -0.26 -15.35 -5.07
N HIS A 50 -1.36 -16.06 -5.34
CA HIS A 50 -1.43 -17.01 -6.46
C HIS A 50 -1.28 -16.31 -7.81
N PHE A 51 -1.96 -15.18 -8.01
CA PHE A 51 -1.84 -14.39 -9.24
C PHE A 51 -0.40 -13.91 -9.45
N MET A 52 0.22 -13.32 -8.42
CA MET A 52 1.59 -12.85 -8.49
C MET A 52 2.57 -13.99 -8.76
N ALA A 53 2.42 -15.14 -8.12
CA ALA A 53 3.28 -16.31 -8.36
C ALA A 53 3.14 -16.85 -9.78
N HIS A 54 1.92 -16.84 -10.33
CA HIS A 54 1.65 -17.33 -11.69
C HIS A 54 2.30 -16.44 -12.76
N TYR A 55 2.25 -15.12 -12.59
CA TYR A 55 2.74 -14.15 -13.58
C TYR A 55 4.11 -13.55 -13.26
N ALA A 56 4.83 -14.09 -12.26
CA ALA A 56 6.12 -13.56 -11.82
C ALA A 56 7.16 -13.46 -12.97
N GLU A 57 7.27 -14.50 -13.79
CA GLU A 57 8.19 -14.53 -14.93
C GLU A 57 7.76 -13.56 -16.04
N ASP A 58 6.45 -13.49 -16.33
CA ASP A 58 5.91 -12.64 -17.40
C ASP A 58 6.12 -11.14 -17.12
N PHE A 59 6.01 -10.73 -15.85
CA PHE A 59 6.17 -9.34 -15.44
C PHE A 59 7.55 -9.02 -14.85
N GLY A 60 8.40 -10.01 -14.66
CA GLY A 60 9.81 -9.81 -14.26
C GLY A 60 10.01 -9.44 -12.79
N PHE A 61 9.14 -9.84 -11.88
CA PHE A 61 9.33 -9.67 -10.44
C PHE A 61 9.53 -11.01 -9.70
N THR A 62 10.05 -10.96 -8.49
CA THR A 62 10.27 -12.14 -7.64
C THR A 62 9.11 -12.33 -6.66
N VAL A 63 8.66 -13.57 -6.48
CA VAL A 63 7.68 -13.92 -5.43
C VAL A 63 8.31 -14.79 -4.38
N VAL A 64 8.13 -14.44 -3.09
CA VAL A 64 8.67 -15.17 -1.95
C VAL A 64 7.56 -15.47 -0.94
N GLN A 65 7.45 -16.73 -0.53
CA GLN A 65 6.56 -17.15 0.53
C GLN A 65 7.38 -17.64 1.73
N PRO A 66 7.64 -16.77 2.72
CA PRO A 66 8.33 -17.17 3.95
C PRO A 66 7.38 -17.86 4.94
N GLU A 67 7.91 -18.24 6.11
CA GLU A 67 7.21 -19.03 7.11
C GLU A 67 6.17 -18.25 7.94
N SER A 68 6.21 -16.91 7.95
CA SER A 68 5.29 -16.09 8.76
C SER A 68 5.22 -14.64 8.26
N GLU A 69 4.22 -13.90 8.73
CA GLU A 69 4.06 -12.47 8.44
C GLU A 69 5.18 -11.61 9.06
N LEU A 70 5.79 -12.05 10.15
CA LEU A 70 7.01 -11.40 10.69
C LEU A 70 8.12 -11.38 9.64
N ALA A 71 8.42 -12.55 9.08
CA ALA A 71 9.42 -12.68 8.02
C ALA A 71 9.02 -11.91 6.75
N VAL A 72 7.72 -11.95 6.36
CA VAL A 72 7.19 -11.17 5.23
C VAL A 72 7.54 -9.69 5.37
N MET A 73 7.22 -9.08 6.51
CA MET A 73 7.45 -7.66 6.73
C MET A 73 8.94 -7.32 6.74
N LEU A 74 9.75 -8.05 7.49
CA LEU A 74 11.18 -7.75 7.61
C LEU A 74 11.94 -7.99 6.32
N MET A 75 11.58 -9.01 5.53
CA MET A 75 12.15 -9.23 4.19
C MET A 75 11.81 -8.07 3.25
N SER A 76 10.58 -7.55 3.29
CA SER A 76 10.20 -6.40 2.46
C SER A 76 10.97 -5.13 2.82
N LEU A 77 11.22 -4.88 4.11
CA LEU A 77 12.07 -3.77 4.54
C LEU A 77 13.53 -3.96 4.10
N GLY A 78 14.03 -5.20 4.12
CA GLY A 78 15.34 -5.54 3.56
C GLY A 78 15.43 -5.25 2.05
N MET A 79 14.36 -5.57 1.29
CA MET A 79 14.26 -5.20 -0.13
C MET A 79 14.29 -3.68 -0.31
N ALA A 80 13.51 -2.93 0.48
CA ALA A 80 13.49 -1.47 0.44
C ALA A 80 14.87 -0.86 0.75
N TYR A 81 15.59 -1.41 1.75
CA TYR A 81 16.95 -1.02 2.04
C TYR A 81 17.91 -1.24 0.86
N ALA A 82 17.71 -2.33 0.12
CA ALA A 82 18.48 -2.64 -1.09
C ALA A 82 18.03 -1.87 -2.35
N GLY A 83 17.09 -0.94 -2.23
CA GLY A 83 16.57 -0.16 -3.35
C GLY A 83 15.56 -0.90 -4.23
N ARG A 84 14.93 -1.95 -3.71
CA ARG A 84 13.98 -2.79 -4.44
C ARG A 84 12.54 -2.51 -4.01
N ARG A 85 11.67 -2.23 -4.97
CA ARG A 85 10.24 -1.98 -4.73
C ARG A 85 9.54 -3.27 -4.36
N ALA A 86 9.15 -3.40 -3.08
CA ALA A 86 8.45 -4.57 -2.58
C ALA A 86 7.02 -4.23 -2.14
N ALA A 87 6.13 -5.21 -2.30
CA ALA A 87 4.80 -5.19 -1.71
C ALA A 87 4.53 -6.51 -0.98
N VAL A 88 3.68 -6.45 0.02
CA VAL A 88 3.26 -7.58 0.84
C VAL A 88 1.75 -7.67 0.92
N CYS A 89 1.20 -8.85 1.20
CA CYS A 89 -0.22 -8.97 1.51
C CYS A 89 -0.48 -9.82 2.75
N THR A 90 -1.56 -9.47 3.46
CA THR A 90 -2.03 -10.20 4.64
C THR A 90 -3.47 -9.82 4.97
N SER A 91 -4.03 -10.36 6.06
CA SER A 91 -5.29 -9.95 6.67
C SER A 91 -5.05 -9.40 8.08
N GLY A 92 -6.08 -8.94 8.78
CA GLY A 92 -5.95 -8.30 10.09
C GLY A 92 -5.16 -9.11 11.12
N GLY A 93 -5.37 -10.44 11.16
CA GLY A 93 -4.62 -11.32 12.06
C GLY A 93 -3.12 -11.37 11.77
N GLY A 94 -2.73 -11.44 10.50
CA GLY A 94 -1.32 -11.40 10.11
C GLY A 94 -0.72 -10.00 10.20
N PHE A 95 -1.53 -8.95 9.97
CA PHE A 95 -1.08 -7.58 10.17
C PHE A 95 -0.73 -7.29 11.64
N CYS A 96 -1.39 -7.97 12.62
CA CYS A 96 -0.96 -7.92 14.02
C CYS A 96 0.50 -8.34 14.20
N LEU A 97 0.96 -9.35 13.47
CA LEU A 97 2.36 -9.80 13.50
C LEU A 97 3.32 -8.85 12.77
N MET A 98 2.81 -8.07 11.82
CA MET A 98 3.61 -7.11 11.05
C MET A 98 3.82 -5.77 11.77
N THR A 99 3.10 -5.47 12.86
CA THR A 99 3.06 -4.13 13.47
C THR A 99 4.40 -3.63 13.98
N GLU A 100 5.26 -4.51 14.46
CA GLU A 100 6.62 -4.14 14.88
C GLU A 100 7.46 -3.70 13.67
N GLY A 101 7.50 -4.51 12.60
CA GLY A 101 8.16 -4.13 11.36
C GLY A 101 7.51 -2.92 10.68
N PHE A 102 6.21 -2.72 10.83
CA PHE A 102 5.50 -1.53 10.34
C PHE A 102 5.96 -0.27 11.08
N SER A 103 6.22 -0.35 12.40
CA SER A 103 6.86 0.72 13.16
C SER A 103 8.29 0.98 12.69
N LEU A 104 9.06 -0.08 12.44
CA LEU A 104 10.41 0.03 11.89
C LEU A 104 10.41 0.72 10.52
N SER A 105 9.44 0.42 9.65
CA SER A 105 9.26 1.14 8.38
C SER A 105 9.15 2.65 8.60
N GLY A 106 8.37 3.08 9.60
CA GLY A 106 8.21 4.49 9.96
C GLY A 106 9.48 5.12 10.51
N ALA A 107 10.14 4.49 11.47
CA ALA A 107 11.35 5.00 12.11
C ALA A 107 12.55 5.04 11.15
N ALA A 108 12.76 3.95 10.42
CA ALA A 108 13.87 3.81 9.47
C ALA A 108 13.60 4.47 8.10
N GLU A 109 12.40 5.00 7.90
CA GLU A 109 11.96 5.61 6.63
C GLU A 109 12.17 4.66 5.43
N LEU A 110 11.84 3.38 5.64
CA LEU A 110 11.89 2.34 4.61
C LEU A 110 10.49 2.10 4.05
N PRO A 111 10.23 2.41 2.77
CA PRO A 111 8.90 2.26 2.18
C PRO A 111 8.50 0.79 2.10
N VAL A 112 7.23 0.52 2.39
CA VAL A 112 6.59 -0.78 2.17
C VAL A 112 5.15 -0.57 1.74
N THR A 113 4.66 -1.36 0.79
CA THR A 113 3.25 -1.38 0.40
C THR A 113 2.59 -2.65 0.92
N VAL A 114 1.58 -2.48 1.77
CA VAL A 114 0.82 -3.58 2.37
C VAL A 114 -0.57 -3.65 1.76
N VAL A 115 -0.92 -4.75 1.14
CA VAL A 115 -2.30 -5.06 0.76
C VAL A 115 -2.96 -5.75 1.94
N LEU A 116 -3.85 -5.02 2.64
CA LEU A 116 -4.55 -5.49 3.83
C LEU A 116 -5.96 -5.94 3.47
N GLY A 117 -6.15 -7.26 3.39
CA GLY A 117 -7.43 -7.88 3.12
C GLY A 117 -8.26 -8.02 4.39
N GLN A 118 -9.35 -7.28 4.47
CA GLN A 118 -10.23 -7.22 5.63
C GLN A 118 -11.12 -8.46 5.74
N ARG A 119 -11.28 -8.96 6.95
CA ARG A 119 -12.22 -10.02 7.31
C ARG A 119 -12.59 -9.93 8.79
N PRO A 120 -13.76 -10.51 9.21
CA PRO A 120 -14.17 -10.45 10.61
C PRO A 120 -13.12 -11.07 11.55
N GLY A 121 -12.68 -10.29 12.54
CA GLY A 121 -11.87 -10.71 13.68
C GLY A 121 -12.73 -11.03 14.91
N PRO A 122 -12.12 -11.14 16.12
CA PRO A 122 -10.67 -11.11 16.39
C PRO A 122 -9.94 -12.41 16.04
N SER A 123 -8.59 -12.39 16.05
CA SER A 123 -7.70 -13.50 15.71
C SER A 123 -7.96 -14.00 14.29
N THR A 124 -8.09 -15.30 14.06
CA THR A 124 -8.39 -15.89 12.76
C THR A 124 -9.78 -15.49 12.24
N GLY A 125 -10.72 -15.27 13.16
CA GLY A 125 -12.07 -14.77 12.88
C GLY A 125 -12.88 -15.65 11.93
N LEU A 126 -13.51 -15.01 10.96
CA LEU A 126 -14.33 -15.67 9.94
C LEU A 126 -13.69 -15.47 8.53
N PRO A 127 -12.72 -16.30 8.13
CA PRO A 127 -11.93 -16.06 6.91
C PRO A 127 -12.73 -16.09 5.60
N THR A 128 -13.91 -16.71 5.62
CA THR A 128 -14.79 -16.82 4.43
C THR A 128 -15.84 -15.71 4.34
N TYR A 129 -15.87 -14.78 5.30
CA TYR A 129 -16.83 -13.65 5.32
C TYR A 129 -16.13 -12.33 5.04
N THR A 130 -16.88 -11.37 4.50
CA THR A 130 -16.42 -10.00 4.28
C THR A 130 -16.61 -9.14 5.53
N SER A 131 -15.75 -8.15 5.71
CA SER A 131 -15.84 -7.13 6.74
C SER A 131 -15.06 -5.89 6.32
N GLN A 132 -15.31 -4.75 6.95
CA GLN A 132 -14.53 -3.51 6.84
C GLN A 132 -14.12 -3.03 8.24
N SER A 133 -13.52 -3.92 9.05
CA SER A 133 -13.21 -3.70 10.46
C SER A 133 -11.79 -3.21 10.74
N GLU A 134 -10.89 -3.24 9.76
CA GLU A 134 -9.45 -2.98 9.96
C GLU A 134 -9.03 -1.51 9.76
N LEU A 135 -9.94 -0.59 9.40
CA LEU A 135 -9.57 0.81 9.13
C LEU A 135 -8.90 1.46 10.35
N HIS A 136 -9.49 1.37 11.54
CA HIS A 136 -8.87 1.92 12.76
C HIS A 136 -7.55 1.25 13.09
N PHE A 137 -7.46 -0.06 12.87
CA PHE A 137 -6.22 -0.78 13.08
C PHE A 137 -5.13 -0.31 12.10
N ALA A 138 -5.43 -0.17 10.82
CA ALA A 138 -4.48 0.35 9.82
C ALA A 138 -4.02 1.78 10.14
N LEU A 139 -4.95 2.65 10.59
CA LEU A 139 -4.66 4.04 10.96
C LEU A 139 -3.73 4.15 12.17
N HIS A 140 -3.81 3.22 13.13
CA HIS A 140 -3.12 3.33 14.43
C HIS A 140 -2.13 2.19 14.70
N ALA A 141 -1.90 1.28 13.74
CA ALA A 141 -0.97 0.16 13.91
C ALA A 141 0.47 0.64 14.12
N GLY A 142 1.19 -0.11 14.93
CA GLY A 142 2.57 0.18 15.26
C GLY A 142 2.75 0.98 16.53
N GLN A 143 4.00 1.13 16.95
CA GLN A 143 4.41 1.90 18.11
C GLN A 143 4.93 3.27 17.68
N GLY A 144 4.52 4.31 18.40
CA GLY A 144 4.92 5.68 18.11
C GLY A 144 4.17 6.31 16.94
N GLU A 145 4.56 7.53 16.61
CA GLU A 145 3.90 8.35 15.58
C GLU A 145 4.77 8.42 14.33
N PHE A 146 4.21 8.07 13.19
CA PHE A 146 4.84 8.16 11.88
C PHE A 146 3.80 8.29 10.78
N PRO A 147 4.15 8.98 9.66
CA PRO A 147 3.28 9.10 8.50
C PRO A 147 2.97 7.76 7.87
N ARG A 148 1.75 7.61 7.35
CA ARG A 148 1.31 6.48 6.55
C ARG A 148 0.28 6.91 5.53
N LEU A 149 0.21 6.21 4.41
CA LEU A 149 -0.80 6.38 3.38
C LEU A 149 -1.77 5.18 3.44
N ILE A 150 -3.07 5.43 3.47
CA ILE A 150 -4.10 4.38 3.41
C ILE A 150 -5.09 4.73 2.33
N VAL A 151 -5.31 3.78 1.41
CA VAL A 151 -6.27 3.89 0.32
C VAL A 151 -7.21 2.70 0.36
N ALA A 152 -8.51 2.93 0.17
CA ALA A 152 -9.53 1.89 0.18
C ALA A 152 -10.31 1.91 -1.15
N PRO A 153 -9.80 1.26 -2.22
CA PRO A 153 -10.47 1.24 -3.51
C PRO A 153 -11.83 0.54 -3.44
N ALA A 154 -12.81 1.07 -4.18
CA ALA A 154 -14.17 0.57 -4.20
C ALA A 154 -14.43 -0.45 -5.32
N THR A 155 -13.67 -0.38 -6.41
CA THR A 155 -13.84 -1.20 -7.60
C THR A 155 -12.51 -1.82 -8.04
N PRO A 156 -12.53 -2.87 -8.89
CA PRO A 156 -11.28 -3.40 -9.47
C PRO A 156 -10.51 -2.36 -10.28
N LEU A 157 -11.21 -1.43 -10.94
CA LEU A 157 -10.57 -0.37 -11.70
C LEU A 157 -9.80 0.58 -10.79
N GLU A 158 -10.43 1.04 -9.70
CA GLU A 158 -9.76 1.83 -8.67
C GLU A 158 -8.60 1.05 -8.03
N ALA A 159 -8.77 -0.24 -7.75
CA ALA A 159 -7.71 -1.09 -7.21
C ALA A 159 -6.50 -1.17 -8.16
N TYR A 160 -6.73 -1.28 -9.46
CA TYR A 160 -5.69 -1.25 -10.49
C TYR A 160 -4.95 0.10 -10.54
N GLU A 161 -5.69 1.22 -10.40
CA GLU A 161 -5.12 2.57 -10.50
C GLU A 161 -4.39 3.00 -9.21
N TRP A 162 -4.97 2.71 -8.05
CA TRP A 162 -4.38 3.09 -6.78
C TRP A 162 -3.18 2.23 -6.36
N SER A 163 -3.07 0.99 -6.83
CA SER A 163 -1.94 0.11 -6.44
C SER A 163 -0.58 0.67 -6.86
N PRO A 164 -0.35 1.10 -8.12
CA PRO A 164 0.90 1.75 -8.50
C PRO A 164 1.08 3.11 -7.83
N ALA A 165 0.00 3.85 -7.55
CA ALA A 165 0.07 5.14 -6.88
C ALA A 165 0.54 4.98 -5.42
N VAL A 166 -0.03 4.04 -4.67
CA VAL A 166 0.40 3.75 -3.29
C VAL A 166 1.85 3.28 -3.26
N LEU A 167 2.25 2.38 -4.16
CA LEU A 167 3.63 1.94 -4.28
C LEU A 167 4.58 3.12 -4.55
N GLY A 168 4.22 3.96 -5.50
CA GLY A 168 5.03 5.13 -5.87
C GLY A 168 5.10 6.20 -4.78
N LEU A 169 3.97 6.55 -4.16
CA LEU A 169 3.90 7.53 -3.07
C LEU A 169 4.63 7.05 -1.82
N SER A 170 4.51 5.75 -1.47
CA SER A 170 5.29 5.17 -0.37
C SER A 170 6.78 5.36 -0.59
N TRP A 171 7.27 5.14 -1.80
CA TRP A 171 8.68 5.35 -2.15
C TRP A 171 9.08 6.82 -2.20
N LYS A 172 8.24 7.69 -2.79
CA LYS A 172 8.49 9.12 -2.88
C LYS A 172 8.64 9.75 -1.49
N TYR A 173 7.74 9.41 -0.57
CA TYR A 173 7.72 9.97 0.78
C TYR A 173 8.44 9.11 1.82
N GLN A 174 8.92 7.92 1.45
CA GLN A 174 9.60 6.99 2.37
C GLN A 174 8.74 6.70 3.59
N VAL A 175 7.50 6.25 3.35
CA VAL A 175 6.48 5.95 4.36
C VAL A 175 5.80 4.62 4.03
N PRO A 176 5.24 3.91 5.02
CA PRO A 176 4.41 2.76 4.73
C PRO A 176 3.10 3.17 4.05
N GLY A 177 2.70 2.41 3.02
CA GLY A 177 1.42 2.53 2.34
C GLY A 177 0.56 1.29 2.54
N VAL A 178 -0.76 1.47 2.68
CA VAL A 178 -1.72 0.39 2.85
C VAL A 178 -2.81 0.49 1.78
N ILE A 179 -3.05 -0.60 1.08
CA ILE A 179 -4.20 -0.79 0.21
C ILE A 179 -5.19 -1.64 1.01
N LEU A 180 -6.25 -1.00 1.50
CA LEU A 180 -7.24 -1.61 2.38
C LEU A 180 -8.40 -2.14 1.54
N VAL A 181 -8.54 -3.46 1.46
CA VAL A 181 -9.55 -4.13 0.62
C VAL A 181 -10.34 -5.15 1.42
N ASP A 182 -11.54 -5.46 0.99
CA ASP A 182 -12.38 -6.49 1.61
C ASP A 182 -12.59 -7.69 0.68
N LYS A 183 -13.17 -8.76 1.23
CA LYS A 183 -13.38 -10.00 0.48
C LYS A 183 -14.30 -9.82 -0.73
N THR A 184 -15.30 -8.93 -0.64
CA THR A 184 -16.21 -8.68 -1.76
C THR A 184 -15.45 -8.17 -2.98
N LEU A 185 -14.56 -7.20 -2.79
CA LEU A 185 -13.71 -6.70 -3.86
C LEU A 185 -12.66 -7.74 -4.28
N CYS A 186 -11.98 -8.38 -3.32
CA CYS A 186 -10.88 -9.32 -3.59
C CYS A 186 -11.31 -10.50 -4.45
N GLU A 187 -12.47 -11.11 -4.15
CA GLU A 187 -12.88 -12.39 -4.73
C GLU A 187 -14.11 -12.29 -5.64
N GLY A 188 -14.79 -11.15 -5.69
CA GLY A 188 -15.89 -10.89 -6.61
C GLY A 188 -15.41 -10.82 -8.06
N SER A 189 -16.22 -11.32 -9.01
CA SER A 189 -15.94 -11.19 -10.43
C SER A 189 -16.69 -9.99 -11.00
N PHE A 190 -15.97 -9.07 -11.63
CA PHE A 190 -16.49 -7.82 -12.15
C PHE A 190 -16.24 -7.70 -13.64
N SER A 191 -17.24 -7.27 -14.40
CA SER A 191 -17.07 -6.79 -15.76
C SER A 191 -16.50 -5.39 -15.75
N THR A 192 -15.34 -5.18 -16.35
CA THR A 192 -14.63 -3.91 -16.31
C THR A 192 -14.32 -3.43 -17.73
N ASP A 193 -14.54 -2.15 -17.99
CA ASP A 193 -14.07 -1.48 -19.20
C ASP A 193 -12.70 -0.83 -18.92
N ALA A 194 -11.66 -1.39 -19.50
CA ALA A 194 -10.30 -0.87 -19.33
C ALA A 194 -10.11 0.55 -19.89
N GLY A 195 -11.01 1.00 -20.78
CA GLY A 195 -11.01 2.37 -21.32
C GLY A 195 -11.46 3.43 -20.31
N GLU A 196 -12.06 3.03 -19.20
CA GLU A 196 -12.48 3.93 -18.11
C GLU A 196 -11.41 4.11 -17.03
N ALA A 197 -10.23 3.46 -17.19
CA ALA A 197 -9.15 3.58 -16.23
C ALA A 197 -8.65 5.02 -16.11
N MET A 198 -8.56 5.53 -14.89
CA MET A 198 -7.89 6.78 -14.61
C MET A 198 -6.38 6.61 -14.81
N SER A 199 -5.68 7.65 -15.26
CA SER A 199 -4.22 7.63 -15.30
C SER A 199 -3.68 8.43 -14.13
N LEU A 200 -3.31 7.75 -13.03
CA LEU A 200 -2.62 8.40 -11.92
C LEU A 200 -1.14 8.66 -12.27
N PRO A 201 -0.51 9.68 -11.67
CA PRO A 201 0.87 10.03 -11.96
C PRO A 201 1.87 8.92 -11.65
N VAL A 202 3.00 8.92 -12.34
CA VAL A 202 4.18 8.15 -11.94
C VAL A 202 4.98 9.00 -10.95
N TYR A 203 5.38 8.39 -9.84
CA TYR A 203 6.09 9.07 -8.77
C TYR A 203 7.58 8.77 -8.81
N GLU A 204 8.38 9.82 -8.83
CA GLU A 204 9.83 9.74 -8.80
C GLU A 204 10.34 9.79 -7.36
N VAL A 205 11.46 9.10 -7.13
CA VAL A 205 12.17 9.08 -5.85
C VAL A 205 13.27 10.13 -5.89
N ALA A 206 13.40 10.91 -4.82
CA ALA A 206 14.52 11.83 -4.68
C ALA A 206 15.83 11.03 -4.57
N ALA A 207 16.65 11.10 -5.62
CA ALA A 207 17.95 10.42 -5.65
C ALA A 207 19.05 11.29 -5.06
N TRP A 208 20.00 10.68 -4.35
CA TRP A 208 21.21 11.34 -3.90
C TRP A 208 22.05 11.84 -5.09
N ASP A 209 22.56 13.05 -5.00
CA ASP A 209 23.31 13.74 -6.06
C ASP A 209 24.81 13.37 -6.10
N GLY A 210 25.29 12.53 -5.18
CA GLY A 210 26.69 12.12 -5.06
C GLY A 210 27.53 13.01 -4.14
N ALA A 211 26.96 14.00 -3.45
CA ALA A 211 27.69 14.86 -2.53
C ALA A 211 28.07 14.12 -1.25
N SER A 212 29.39 13.91 -1.02
CA SER A 212 29.93 13.25 0.17
C SER A 212 30.05 14.22 1.35
N PRO A 213 29.82 13.78 2.61
CA PRO A 213 29.39 12.46 3.00
C PRO A 213 27.89 12.22 2.78
N TYR A 214 27.51 10.98 2.44
CA TYR A 214 26.09 10.61 2.33
C TYR A 214 25.41 10.61 3.71
N LYS A 215 24.26 11.26 3.78
CA LYS A 215 23.40 11.31 4.96
C LYS A 215 22.06 10.69 4.63
N ARG A 216 21.81 9.45 5.09
CA ARG A 216 20.57 8.71 4.82
C ARG A 216 19.31 9.47 5.24
N TYR A 217 19.42 10.26 6.30
CA TYR A 217 18.32 11.02 6.89
C TYR A 217 18.54 12.53 6.82
N ALA A 218 19.23 12.99 5.76
CA ALA A 218 19.45 14.42 5.54
C ALA A 218 18.15 15.21 5.69
N ARG A 219 18.20 16.30 6.47
CA ARG A 219 17.06 17.20 6.68
C ARG A 219 16.86 18.04 5.42
N THR A 220 15.63 18.12 4.97
CA THR A 220 15.19 18.90 3.81
C THR A 220 13.91 19.66 4.16
N ASP A 221 13.56 20.66 3.38
CA ASP A 221 12.32 21.45 3.58
C ASP A 221 11.05 20.59 3.46
N THR A 222 11.12 19.45 2.76
CA THR A 222 10.00 18.52 2.59
C THR A 222 9.98 17.37 3.59
N GLY A 223 11.04 17.20 4.39
CA GLY A 223 11.26 16.04 5.25
C GLY A 223 11.68 14.77 4.49
N VAL A 224 11.70 14.79 3.15
CA VAL A 224 12.08 13.64 2.30
C VAL A 224 13.57 13.70 2.01
N SER A 225 14.34 12.72 2.52
CA SER A 225 15.79 12.64 2.27
C SER A 225 16.09 12.02 0.92
N PRO A 226 17.12 12.50 0.18
CA PRO A 226 17.59 11.84 -1.03
C PRO A 226 18.11 10.43 -0.74
N LEU A 227 17.72 9.45 -1.57
CA LEU A 227 18.06 8.04 -1.40
C LEU A 227 19.30 7.63 -2.20
N ALA A 228 20.16 6.87 -1.54
CA ALA A 228 21.17 6.02 -2.15
C ALA A 228 21.06 4.62 -1.55
N PHE A 229 21.53 3.62 -2.27
CA PHE A 229 21.38 2.21 -1.91
C PHE A 229 22.73 1.48 -1.90
N PRO A 230 22.91 0.46 -1.02
CA PRO A 230 24.12 -0.34 -1.02
C PRO A 230 24.17 -1.26 -2.27
N PRO A 231 25.40 -1.55 -2.81
CA PRO A 231 26.67 -1.03 -2.37
C PRO A 231 26.91 0.40 -2.86
N LEU A 232 27.39 1.27 -1.97
CA LEU A 232 27.71 2.66 -2.29
C LEU A 232 29.22 2.87 -2.08
N PRO A 233 30.02 2.89 -3.13
CA PRO A 233 31.48 2.98 -3.02
C PRO A 233 31.95 4.24 -2.27
N GLY A 234 32.73 4.05 -1.20
CA GLY A 234 33.27 5.15 -0.39
C GLY A 234 32.33 5.73 0.64
N GLU A 235 31.07 5.32 0.67
CA GLU A 235 30.04 5.82 1.58
C GLU A 235 29.34 4.67 2.33
N ALA A 236 28.73 4.98 3.46
CA ALA A 236 27.91 4.04 4.22
C ALA A 236 26.43 4.41 4.13
N VAL A 237 25.58 3.46 3.74
CA VAL A 237 24.13 3.59 3.86
C VAL A 237 23.73 2.96 5.19
N LYS A 238 23.58 3.79 6.22
CA LYS A 238 23.21 3.31 7.55
C LYS A 238 21.73 3.57 7.82
N VAL A 239 21.02 2.51 8.22
CA VAL A 239 19.63 2.55 8.67
C VAL A 239 19.59 2.14 10.13
N ASP A 240 18.80 2.81 10.95
CA ASP A 240 18.70 2.57 12.38
C ASP A 240 17.24 2.36 12.81
N SER A 241 17.05 1.52 13.82
CA SER A 241 15.76 1.29 14.49
C SER A 241 15.62 2.14 15.77
N TYR A 242 16.71 2.72 16.25
CA TYR A 242 16.71 3.70 17.33
C TYR A 242 16.47 5.10 16.77
N GLU A 243 16.29 6.08 17.67
CA GLU A 243 16.38 7.48 17.24
C GLU A 243 17.81 7.80 16.80
N HIS A 244 17.95 8.60 15.76
CA HIS A 244 19.20 8.75 15.04
C HIS A 244 19.38 10.17 14.49
N ASP A 245 20.63 10.50 14.17
CA ASP A 245 20.98 11.72 13.46
C ASP A 245 20.82 11.59 11.94
N GLU A 246 21.17 12.63 11.21
CA GLU A 246 21.10 12.64 9.73
C GLU A 246 21.96 11.55 9.07
N ALA A 247 23.05 11.10 9.72
CA ALA A 247 23.92 10.04 9.22
C ALA A 247 23.43 8.61 9.56
N GLY A 248 22.37 8.50 10.36
CA GLY A 248 21.84 7.23 10.88
C GLY A 248 22.63 6.72 12.08
N LEU A 249 23.30 7.59 12.83
CA LEU A 249 23.95 7.23 14.08
C LEU A 249 22.97 7.41 15.23
N THR A 250 22.85 6.39 16.07
CA THR A 250 21.98 6.41 17.24
C THR A 250 22.27 7.63 18.14
N THR A 251 21.22 8.33 18.57
CA THR A 251 21.32 9.49 19.46
C THR A 251 20.31 9.43 20.58
N GLU A 252 20.67 10.03 21.72
CA GLU A 252 19.77 10.33 22.84
C GLU A 252 19.71 11.85 23.11
N ASP A 253 20.28 12.65 22.20
CA ASP A 253 20.20 14.12 22.29
C ASP A 253 18.76 14.59 22.04
N ALA A 254 18.23 15.39 22.96
CA ALA A 254 16.84 15.82 22.92
C ALA A 254 16.54 16.73 21.72
N ALA A 255 17.46 17.60 21.33
CA ALA A 255 17.26 18.51 20.21
C ALA A 255 17.29 17.76 18.89
N GLU A 256 18.21 16.80 18.74
CA GLU A 256 18.28 15.94 17.56
C GLU A 256 17.04 15.05 17.42
N THR A 257 16.57 14.45 18.54
CA THR A 257 15.34 13.67 18.59
C THR A 257 14.14 14.48 18.12
N VAL A 258 13.94 15.69 18.61
CA VAL A 258 12.85 16.58 18.20
C VAL A 258 12.96 16.90 16.71
N ALA A 259 14.14 17.25 16.22
CA ALA A 259 14.36 17.61 14.83
C ALA A 259 14.07 16.45 13.87
N MET A 260 14.41 15.20 14.25
CA MET A 260 14.11 14.01 13.46
C MET A 260 12.63 13.63 13.50
N GLN A 261 11.93 13.81 14.60
CA GLN A 261 10.49 13.64 14.69
C GLN A 261 9.77 14.66 13.80
N GLU A 262 10.15 15.93 13.88
CA GLU A 262 9.59 17.00 13.04
C GLU A 262 9.83 16.71 11.55
N LYS A 263 11.03 16.25 11.17
CA LYS A 263 11.35 15.83 9.82
C LYS A 263 10.42 14.71 9.33
N ARG A 264 10.25 13.65 10.11
CA ARG A 264 9.41 12.51 9.73
C ARG A 264 7.95 12.91 9.60
N LEU A 265 7.39 13.62 10.58
CA LEU A 265 5.99 14.05 10.59
C LEU A 265 5.72 15.16 9.56
N GLY A 266 6.70 16.00 9.29
CA GLY A 266 6.60 17.07 8.29
C GLY A 266 6.28 16.59 6.87
N LYS A 267 6.59 15.33 6.55
CA LYS A 267 6.21 14.70 5.27
C LYS A 267 4.70 14.65 5.04
N LEU A 268 3.90 14.60 6.12
CA LEU A 268 2.44 14.57 6.02
C LEU A 268 1.89 15.77 5.25
N VAL A 269 2.41 16.96 5.49
CA VAL A 269 1.95 18.18 4.83
C VAL A 269 2.06 18.07 3.30
N GLN A 270 3.19 17.54 2.82
CA GLN A 270 3.41 17.38 1.39
C GLN A 270 2.59 16.21 0.82
N LEU A 271 2.47 15.12 1.56
CA LEU A 271 1.68 13.96 1.16
C LEU A 271 0.18 14.29 1.10
N GLU A 272 -0.35 15.02 2.08
CA GLU A 272 -1.75 15.49 2.10
C GLU A 272 -2.03 16.37 0.90
N HIS A 273 -1.19 17.37 0.65
CA HIS A 273 -1.34 18.25 -0.51
C HIS A 273 -1.33 17.47 -1.84
N GLU A 274 -0.48 16.45 -1.98
CA GLU A 274 -0.44 15.64 -3.19
C GLU A 274 -1.69 14.76 -3.34
N ILE A 275 -2.19 14.19 -2.24
CA ILE A 275 -3.42 13.38 -2.26
C ILE A 275 -4.65 14.25 -2.60
N GLU A 276 -4.69 15.50 -2.15
CA GLU A 276 -5.77 16.44 -2.51
C GLU A 276 -5.86 16.73 -4.02
N LEU A 277 -4.77 16.59 -4.74
CA LEU A 277 -4.74 16.74 -6.20
C LEU A 277 -5.21 15.48 -6.96
N LEU A 278 -5.41 14.36 -6.25
CA LEU A 278 -5.87 13.10 -6.81
C LEU A 278 -7.37 12.91 -6.55
N PRO A 279 -8.05 12.07 -7.33
CA PRO A 279 -9.47 11.75 -7.12
C PRO A 279 -9.65 10.78 -5.92
N ALA A 280 -9.13 11.15 -4.75
CA ALA A 280 -9.11 10.31 -3.56
C ALA A 280 -10.49 10.24 -2.86
N VAL A 281 -11.33 11.25 -3.06
CA VAL A 281 -12.68 11.33 -2.51
C VAL A 281 -13.66 11.66 -3.63
N LYS A 282 -14.69 10.84 -3.76
CA LYS A 282 -15.81 11.06 -4.68
C LYS A 282 -17.01 11.56 -3.91
N VAL A 283 -17.61 12.66 -4.35
CA VAL A 283 -18.84 13.19 -3.79
C VAL A 283 -19.95 13.06 -4.83
N THR A 284 -21.03 12.37 -4.48
CA THR A 284 -22.17 12.12 -5.37
C THR A 284 -23.46 12.59 -4.70
N GLY A 285 -24.39 13.17 -5.47
CA GLY A 285 -25.70 13.61 -4.99
C GLY A 285 -25.90 15.13 -5.08
N PRO A 286 -27.07 15.63 -4.59
CA PRO A 286 -27.40 17.05 -4.65
C PRO A 286 -26.49 17.90 -3.76
N ALA A 287 -26.05 19.07 -4.27
CA ALA A 287 -25.18 19.97 -3.51
C ALA A 287 -25.85 20.53 -2.23
N GLU A 288 -27.18 20.62 -2.22
CA GLU A 288 -28.01 21.10 -1.08
C GLU A 288 -28.44 20.00 -0.11
N ALA A 289 -27.92 18.78 -0.25
CA ALA A 289 -28.22 17.69 0.66
C ALA A 289 -27.85 18.03 2.11
N THR A 290 -28.81 17.83 3.05
CA THR A 290 -28.58 18.08 4.48
C THR A 290 -28.02 16.87 5.23
N THR A 291 -27.96 15.73 4.57
CA THR A 291 -27.44 14.47 5.12
C THR A 291 -26.49 13.85 4.11
N ALA A 292 -25.34 13.38 4.58
CA ALA A 292 -24.37 12.67 3.77
C ALA A 292 -24.16 11.25 4.32
N LEU A 293 -23.96 10.29 3.41
CA LEU A 293 -23.54 8.94 3.73
C LEU A 293 -22.04 8.83 3.41
N LEU A 294 -21.23 8.55 4.42
CA LEU A 294 -19.80 8.29 4.25
C LEU A 294 -19.55 6.79 4.13
N CYS A 295 -18.94 6.36 3.05
CA CYS A 295 -18.57 4.98 2.80
C CYS A 295 -17.18 4.88 2.18
N TRP A 296 -16.58 3.69 2.18
CA TRP A 296 -15.31 3.39 1.51
C TRP A 296 -15.27 1.94 1.04
N GLY A 297 -14.28 1.61 0.20
CA GLY A 297 -14.09 0.26 -0.31
C GLY A 297 -15.30 -0.25 -1.08
N SER A 298 -15.56 -1.54 -1.07
CA SER A 298 -16.61 -2.19 -1.87
C SER A 298 -18.03 -1.71 -1.59
N ASN A 299 -18.25 -0.93 -0.51
CA ASN A 299 -19.54 -0.30 -0.21
C ASN A 299 -19.83 0.92 -1.10
N GLY A 300 -18.80 1.52 -1.74
CA GLY A 300 -18.96 2.70 -2.59
C GLY A 300 -20.04 2.55 -3.65
N PRO A 301 -19.94 1.59 -4.58
CA PRO A 301 -20.93 1.38 -5.64
C PRO A 301 -22.34 1.11 -5.12
N VAL A 302 -22.49 0.39 -4.00
CA VAL A 302 -23.79 0.10 -3.39
C VAL A 302 -24.44 1.37 -2.82
N CYS A 303 -23.62 2.27 -2.28
CA CYS A 303 -24.12 3.55 -1.74
C CYS A 303 -24.47 4.57 -2.83
N GLU A 304 -23.94 4.40 -4.03
CA GLU A 304 -24.26 5.25 -5.18
C GLU A 304 -25.59 4.88 -5.86
N GLU A 305 -26.04 3.61 -5.75
CA GLU A 305 -27.35 3.14 -6.23
C GLU A 305 -28.51 3.64 -5.37
#